data_b5955cef73dbc450d17414002185391a
#
_entry.id   b5955cef73dbc450d17414002185391a
#
_cell.length_a   1.000
_cell.length_b   1.000
_cell.length_c   1.000
_cell.angle_alpha   90.00
_cell.angle_beta   90.00
_cell.angle_gamma   90.00
#
_symmetry.space_group_name_H-M   'P 1'
#
loop_
_entity.id
_entity.type
_entity.pdbx_description
1 polymer ?
#
loop_
_entity_poly.entity_id
_entity_poly.type
_entity_poly.pdbx_seq_one_letter_code
_entity_poly.pdbx_strand_id
1 'polypeptide(L)'
;MKIELFYNPGCPICPKAKKLVKKLLRKYPQVEYVELNAFEHQDRVIQLGFQAVPAIVIDGALWHVGIPDKKALKKKIIGTLG
;
A
#
# COMPACT_ATOMS: atom_id res chain seq x y z
N MET A 1 8.11 9.15 5.36
CA MET A 1 7.03 8.15 5.31
C MET A 1 7.20 7.31 4.04
N LYS A 2 7.08 6.01 4.18
CA LYS A 2 7.15 5.08 3.05
C LYS A 2 5.89 4.23 2.97
N ILE A 3 5.28 4.17 1.79
CA ILE A 3 4.12 3.32 1.52
C ILE A 3 4.54 2.23 0.53
N GLU A 4 4.29 0.98 0.91
CA GLU A 4 4.54 -0.19 0.07
C GLU A 4 3.18 -0.82 -0.26
N LEU A 5 2.92 -1.03 -1.55
CA LEU A 5 1.72 -1.74 -1.99
C LEU A 5 2.13 -3.09 -2.55
N PHE A 6 1.71 -4.15 -1.88
CA PHE A 6 1.95 -5.52 -2.34
C PHE A 6 0.80 -5.95 -3.26
N TYR A 7 1.17 -6.50 -4.41
CA TYR A 7 0.22 -6.97 -5.42
C TYR A 7 0.66 -8.34 -5.93
N ASN A 8 -0.19 -8.98 -6.73
CA ASN A 8 0.24 -10.09 -7.58
C ASN A 8 -0.34 -9.91 -8.99
N PRO A 9 0.28 -10.55 -10.02
CA PRO A 9 -0.14 -10.34 -11.41
C PRO A 9 -1.56 -10.77 -11.72
N GLY A 10 -2.10 -11.73 -10.98
CA GLY A 10 -3.45 -12.22 -11.20
C GLY A 10 -4.53 -11.50 -10.41
N CYS A 11 -4.19 -10.48 -9.66
CA CYS A 11 -5.14 -9.77 -8.80
C CYS A 11 -6.01 -8.81 -9.60
N PRO A 12 -7.35 -9.02 -9.67
CA PRO A 12 -8.21 -8.16 -10.48
C PRO A 12 -8.43 -6.77 -9.88
N ILE A 13 -8.26 -6.60 -8.57
CA ILE A 13 -8.49 -5.32 -7.88
C ILE A 13 -7.20 -4.54 -7.59
N CYS A 14 -6.04 -5.15 -7.76
CA CYS A 14 -4.77 -4.50 -7.51
C CYS A 14 -4.54 -3.25 -8.38
N PRO A 15 -4.86 -3.25 -9.70
CA PRO A 15 -4.72 -2.04 -10.52
C PRO A 15 -5.51 -0.86 -9.98
N LYS A 16 -6.70 -1.12 -9.44
CA LYS A 16 -7.56 -0.08 -8.88
C LYS A 16 -6.94 0.52 -7.61
N ALA A 17 -6.40 -0.34 -6.73
CA ALA A 17 -5.72 0.11 -5.52
C ALA A 17 -4.47 0.95 -5.87
N LYS A 18 -3.65 0.48 -6.82
CA LYS A 18 -2.48 1.21 -7.29
C LYS A 18 -2.83 2.61 -7.79
N LYS A 19 -3.86 2.68 -8.63
CA LYS A 19 -4.31 3.95 -9.21
C LYS A 19 -4.76 4.92 -8.14
N LEU A 20 -5.53 4.45 -7.17
CA LEU A 20 -6.04 5.25 -6.06
C LEU A 20 -4.89 5.83 -5.23
N VAL A 21 -3.94 4.99 -4.84
CA VAL A 21 -2.80 5.41 -4.03
C VAL A 21 -1.92 6.39 -4.79
N LYS A 22 -1.57 6.09 -6.04
CA LYS A 22 -0.76 6.99 -6.86
C LYS A 22 -1.40 8.36 -7.04
N LYS A 23 -2.70 8.40 -7.28
CA LYS A 23 -3.43 9.65 -7.46
C LYS A 23 -3.41 10.50 -6.19
N LEU A 24 -3.62 9.87 -5.04
CA LEU A 24 -3.56 10.56 -3.76
C LEU A 24 -2.16 11.10 -3.49
N LEU A 25 -1.12 10.30 -3.76
CA LEU A 25 0.27 10.66 -3.47
C LEU A 25 0.83 11.77 -4.37
N ARG A 26 0.14 12.13 -5.44
CA ARG A 26 0.52 13.31 -6.24
C ARG A 26 0.50 14.59 -5.40
N LYS A 27 -0.31 14.63 -4.35
CA LYS A 27 -0.40 15.77 -3.43
C LYS A 27 0.63 15.70 -2.30
N TYR A 28 1.34 14.58 -2.17
CA TYR A 28 2.28 14.34 -1.08
C TYR A 28 3.59 13.79 -1.65
N PRO A 29 4.35 14.60 -2.42
CA PRO A 29 5.55 14.12 -3.10
C PRO A 29 6.67 13.69 -2.16
N GLN A 30 6.61 14.06 -0.89
CA GLN A 30 7.58 13.65 0.12
C GLN A 30 7.38 12.22 0.59
N VAL A 31 6.25 11.58 0.26
CA VAL A 31 5.99 10.19 0.60
C VAL A 31 6.67 9.30 -0.43
N GLU A 32 7.50 8.38 0.04
CA GLU A 32 8.10 7.34 -0.80
C GLU A 32 7.05 6.26 -1.08
N TYR A 33 6.90 5.87 -2.34
CA TYR A 33 5.93 4.85 -2.74
C TYR A 33 6.60 3.81 -3.61
N VAL A 34 6.40 2.54 -3.27
CA VAL A 34 6.88 1.40 -4.06
C VAL A 34 5.77 0.36 -4.22
N GLU A 35 5.79 -0.33 -5.36
CA GLU A 35 4.90 -1.45 -5.64
C GLU A 35 5.73 -2.72 -5.67
N LEU A 36 5.32 -3.74 -4.91
CA LEU A 36 6.07 -4.97 -4.75
C LEU A 36 5.20 -6.17 -5.12
N ASN A 37 5.74 -7.05 -5.98
CA ASN A 37 5.10 -8.31 -6.29
C ASN A 37 5.22 -9.24 -5.08
N ALA A 38 4.07 -9.63 -4.51
CA ALA A 38 4.04 -10.46 -3.30
C ALA A 38 4.73 -11.81 -3.49
N PHE A 39 4.67 -12.39 -4.70
CA PHE A 39 5.33 -13.67 -4.98
C PHE A 39 6.86 -13.55 -4.95
N GLU A 40 7.39 -12.38 -5.24
CA GLU A 40 8.84 -12.13 -5.22
C GLU A 40 9.36 -11.72 -3.86
N HIS A 41 8.45 -11.45 -2.89
CA HIS A 41 8.79 -10.98 -1.55
C HIS A 41 8.06 -11.78 -0.48
N GLN A 42 8.09 -13.11 -0.61
CA GLN A 42 7.30 -14.00 0.26
C GLN A 42 7.71 -13.93 1.73
N ASP A 43 8.99 -13.75 2.03
CA ASP A 43 9.47 -13.57 3.42
C ASP A 43 8.85 -12.32 4.05
N ARG A 44 8.71 -11.23 3.28
CA ARG A 44 8.03 -10.03 3.76
C ARG A 44 6.55 -10.27 3.99
N VAL A 45 5.89 -11.01 3.09
CA VAL A 45 4.48 -11.38 3.21
C VAL A 45 4.23 -12.17 4.50
N ILE A 46 5.06 -13.17 4.75
CA ILE A 46 4.96 -14.01 5.96
C ILE A 46 5.20 -13.17 7.21
N GLN A 47 6.24 -12.35 7.20
CA GLN A 47 6.62 -11.50 8.31
C GLN A 47 5.53 -10.49 8.66
N LEU A 48 4.89 -9.91 7.66
CA LEU A 48 3.82 -8.92 7.83
C LEU A 48 2.47 -9.55 8.15
N GLY A 49 2.29 -10.84 7.80
CA GLY A 49 1.12 -11.62 8.20
C GLY A 49 -0.13 -11.44 7.35
N PHE A 50 -0.04 -10.84 6.16
CA PHE A 50 -1.21 -10.75 5.30
C PHE A 50 -1.31 -11.97 4.35
N GLN A 51 -2.53 -12.29 3.94
CA GLN A 51 -2.82 -13.45 3.09
C GLN A 51 -3.54 -13.08 1.79
N ALA A 52 -3.84 -11.81 1.60
CA ALA A 52 -4.55 -11.34 0.42
C ALA A 52 -3.92 -10.06 -0.09
N VAL A 53 -4.08 -9.78 -1.38
CA VAL A 53 -3.59 -8.58 -2.03
C VAL A 53 -4.78 -7.82 -2.64
N PRO A 54 -4.70 -6.51 -2.80
CA PRO A 54 -3.56 -5.64 -2.45
C PRO A 54 -3.40 -5.50 -0.94
N ALA A 55 -2.16 -5.37 -0.49
CA ALA A 55 -1.86 -5.10 0.91
C ALA A 55 -1.03 -3.82 0.99
N ILE A 56 -1.40 -2.93 1.89
CA ILE A 56 -0.74 -1.63 2.03
C ILE A 56 0.01 -1.59 3.35
N VAL A 57 1.30 -1.36 3.24
CA VAL A 57 2.25 -1.30 4.36
C VAL A 57 2.74 0.14 4.48
N ILE A 58 2.66 0.70 5.67
CA ILE A 58 3.10 2.06 5.94
C ILE A 58 4.18 2.02 7.00
N ASP A 59 5.36 2.53 6.65
CA ASP A 59 6.54 2.57 7.52
C ASP A 59 6.83 1.22 8.20
N GLY A 60 6.74 0.15 7.40
CA GLY A 60 7.06 -1.20 7.84
C GLY A 60 5.94 -1.95 8.56
N ALA A 61 4.78 -1.33 8.77
CA ALA A 61 3.64 -1.95 9.44
C ALA A 61 2.46 -2.14 8.48
N LEU A 62 1.85 -3.32 8.52
CA LEU A 62 0.66 -3.58 7.71
C LEU A 62 -0.47 -2.64 8.16
N TRP A 63 -0.98 -1.86 7.21
CA TRP A 63 -2.02 -0.87 7.48
C TRP A 63 -3.40 -1.33 7.00
N HIS A 64 -3.46 -1.91 5.79
CA HIS A 64 -4.75 -2.27 5.18
C HIS A 64 -4.58 -3.39 4.16
N VAL A 65 -5.57 -4.28 4.08
CA VAL A 65 -5.64 -5.32 3.05
C VAL A 65 -6.90 -5.07 2.23
N GLY A 66 -6.76 -5.07 0.90
CA GLY A 66 -7.83 -4.73 -0.03
C GLY A 66 -7.70 -3.31 -0.56
N ILE A 67 -8.70 -2.83 -1.29
CA ILE A 67 -8.72 -1.47 -1.81
C ILE A 67 -8.90 -0.51 -0.63
N PRO A 68 -7.98 0.44 -0.42
CA PRO A 68 -8.08 1.35 0.72
C PRO A 68 -9.19 2.39 0.52
N ASP A 69 -9.75 2.85 1.62
CA ASP A 69 -10.59 4.02 1.61
C ASP A 69 -9.73 5.27 1.45
N LYS A 70 -10.01 6.05 0.44
CA LYS A 70 -9.23 7.26 0.11
C LYS A 70 -9.13 8.23 1.27
N LYS A 71 -10.25 8.46 1.98
CA LYS A 71 -10.28 9.39 3.12
C LYS A 71 -9.45 8.86 4.28
N ALA A 72 -9.54 7.57 4.56
CA ALA A 72 -8.76 6.95 5.63
C ALA A 72 -7.27 7.02 5.34
N LEU A 73 -6.87 6.74 4.09
CA LEU A 73 -5.46 6.82 3.69
C LEU A 73 -4.95 8.26 3.78
N LYS A 74 -5.74 9.24 3.33
CA LYS A 74 -5.40 10.65 3.42
C LYS A 74 -5.18 11.07 4.87
N LYS A 75 -6.08 10.65 5.77
CA LYS A 75 -5.97 10.92 7.21
C LYS A 75 -4.69 10.32 7.79
N LYS A 76 -4.36 9.10 7.40
CA LYS A 76 -3.13 8.42 7.85
C LYS A 76 -1.88 9.16 7.40
N ILE A 77 -1.85 9.61 6.15
CA ILE A 77 -0.73 10.37 5.60
C ILE A 77 -0.56 11.69 6.35
N ILE A 78 -1.64 12.44 6.50
CA ILE A 78 -1.60 13.74 7.18
C ILE A 78 -1.15 13.57 8.64
N GLY A 79 -1.69 12.58 9.33
CA GLY A 79 -1.33 12.31 10.72
C GLY A 79 0.13 11.87 10.88
N THR A 80 0.70 11.19 9.90
CA THR A 80 2.09 10.74 9.94
C THR A 80 3.06 11.87 9.59
N LEU A 81 2.72 12.69 8.59
CA LEU A 81 3.56 13.79 8.13
C LEU A 81 3.46 15.04 9.02
N GLY A 82 2.31 15.22 9.59
CA GLY A 82 2.02 16.40 10.39
C GLY A 82 2.50 16.34 11.80
#